data_2c67d607c5e704fe17ffa121791b9870
#
_entry.id   2c67d607c5e704fe17ffa121791b9870
#
_cell.length_a   1.000
_cell.length_b   1.000
_cell.length_c   1.000
_cell.angle_alpha   90.00
_cell.angle_beta   90.00
_cell.angle_gamma   90.00
#
_symmetry.space_group_name_H-M   'P 1'
#
loop_
_entity.id
_entity.type
_entity.pdbx_description
1 polymer ?
#
loop_
_entity_poly.entity_id
_entity_poly.type
_entity_poly.pdbx_seq_one_letter_code
_entity_poly.pdbx_strand_id
1 'polypeptide(L)'
;MTHLRKSHPLIKVINHSFIDLPTPSNISAWWNFGSLLGICLVMQILTGLFLAMHYTADTTTAFSSVTHICRDVNYGWLIRYLHANGASMFFILIYLHIGRGIYYGSYTFSETWNIGILLLLAVMATAFMGYV
;
A
#
# COMPACT_ATOMS: atom_id res chain seq x y z
N MET A 1 -27.24 -18.35 -20.94
CA MET A 1 -26.17 -17.34 -21.22
C MET A 1 -25.05 -17.54 -20.23
N THR A 2 -23.87 -17.92 -20.70
CA THR A 2 -22.66 -18.00 -19.84
C THR A 2 -22.23 -16.59 -19.50
N HIS A 3 -22.23 -16.24 -18.23
CA HIS A 3 -21.78 -14.92 -17.79
C HIS A 3 -20.30 -14.71 -18.22
N LEU A 4 -19.99 -13.63 -18.93
CA LEU A 4 -18.65 -13.23 -19.36
C LEU A 4 -17.60 -13.34 -18.22
N ARG A 5 -18.05 -13.12 -16.97
CA ARG A 5 -17.25 -13.27 -15.75
C ARG A 5 -16.65 -14.66 -15.55
N LYS A 6 -17.32 -15.72 -16.04
CA LYS A 6 -16.90 -17.12 -15.90
C LYS A 6 -16.26 -17.70 -17.16
N SER A 7 -16.46 -17.06 -18.32
CA SER A 7 -16.00 -17.57 -19.62
C SER A 7 -14.69 -16.94 -20.10
N HIS A 8 -14.46 -15.66 -19.81
CA HIS A 8 -13.24 -14.98 -20.26
C HIS A 8 -12.06 -15.28 -19.33
N PRO A 9 -10.87 -15.73 -19.83
CA PRO A 9 -9.78 -16.22 -18.99
C PRO A 9 -9.26 -15.18 -18.00
N LEU A 10 -9.02 -13.94 -18.42
CA LEU A 10 -8.55 -12.87 -17.53
C LEU A 10 -9.61 -12.46 -16.49
N ILE A 11 -10.87 -12.33 -16.91
CA ILE A 11 -11.97 -11.97 -16.01
C ILE A 11 -12.21 -13.10 -15.01
N LYS A 12 -12.01 -14.36 -15.42
CA LYS A 12 -12.11 -15.51 -14.53
C LYS A 12 -11.06 -15.48 -13.41
N VAL A 13 -9.82 -15.10 -13.70
CA VAL A 13 -8.76 -14.94 -12.67
C VAL A 13 -9.15 -13.87 -11.66
N ILE A 14 -9.58 -12.69 -12.13
CA ILE A 14 -10.03 -11.60 -11.27
C ILE A 14 -11.22 -12.03 -10.42
N ASN A 15 -12.19 -12.71 -11.03
CA ASN A 15 -13.37 -13.22 -10.32
C ASN A 15 -12.99 -14.22 -9.20
N HIS A 16 -12.10 -15.16 -9.48
CA HIS A 16 -11.63 -16.12 -8.47
C HIS A 16 -10.86 -15.47 -7.32
N SER A 17 -10.08 -14.45 -7.61
CA SER A 17 -9.24 -13.79 -6.60
C SER A 17 -9.99 -12.79 -5.71
N PHE A 18 -11.06 -12.15 -6.22
CA PHE A 18 -11.72 -11.05 -5.51
C PHE A 18 -13.20 -11.28 -5.20
N ILE A 19 -13.89 -12.14 -5.94
CA ILE A 19 -15.35 -12.31 -5.81
C ILE A 19 -15.70 -13.69 -5.28
N ASP A 20 -15.24 -14.74 -5.96
CA ASP A 20 -15.59 -16.13 -5.64
C ASP A 20 -14.53 -16.82 -4.74
N LEU A 21 -13.66 -16.04 -4.07
CA LEU A 21 -12.67 -16.58 -3.15
C LEU A 21 -13.35 -17.20 -1.93
N PRO A 22 -13.19 -18.50 -1.66
CA PRO A 22 -13.76 -19.12 -0.47
C PRO A 22 -13.06 -18.57 0.79
N THR A 23 -13.84 -17.92 1.65
CA THR A 23 -13.35 -17.38 2.92
C THR A 23 -13.99 -18.08 4.10
N PRO A 24 -13.25 -18.29 5.22
CA PRO A 24 -13.84 -18.81 6.44
C PRO A 24 -14.93 -17.86 6.96
N SER A 25 -15.99 -18.42 7.56
CA SER A 25 -17.12 -17.63 8.10
C SER A 25 -16.76 -16.90 9.42
N ASN A 26 -15.67 -17.27 10.06
CA ASN A 26 -15.23 -16.76 11.37
C ASN A 26 -14.21 -15.62 11.29
N ILE A 27 -13.99 -15.00 10.12
CA ILE A 27 -13.12 -13.84 9.99
C ILE A 27 -13.73 -12.64 10.70
N SER A 28 -12.89 -11.88 11.39
CA SER A 28 -13.26 -10.66 12.11
C SER A 28 -12.71 -9.41 11.39
N ALA A 29 -12.92 -8.23 11.98
CA ALA A 29 -12.38 -6.96 11.46
C ALA A 29 -10.84 -6.95 11.33
N TRP A 30 -10.12 -7.83 12.03
CA TRP A 30 -8.67 -7.98 11.92
C TRP A 30 -8.20 -8.42 10.53
N TRP A 31 -9.07 -9.03 9.72
CA TRP A 31 -8.76 -9.38 8.33
C TRP A 31 -8.82 -8.19 7.36
N ASN A 32 -9.42 -7.08 7.79
CA ASN A 32 -9.53 -5.87 6.96
C ASN A 32 -8.21 -5.10 6.83
N PHE A 33 -7.21 -5.35 7.66
CA PHE A 33 -5.92 -4.64 7.60
C PHE A 33 -5.17 -4.90 6.30
N GLY A 34 -5.34 -6.06 5.67
CA GLY A 34 -4.77 -6.33 4.35
C GLY A 34 -5.36 -5.46 3.24
N SER A 35 -6.67 -5.29 3.20
CA SER A 35 -7.33 -4.40 2.23
C SER A 35 -7.03 -2.93 2.49
N LEU A 36 -6.95 -2.51 3.76
CA LEU A 36 -6.53 -1.17 4.14
C LEU A 36 -5.09 -0.86 3.71
N LEU A 37 -4.17 -1.83 3.84
CA LEU A 37 -2.82 -1.71 3.31
C LEU A 37 -2.82 -1.53 1.79
N GLY A 38 -3.67 -2.25 1.06
CA GLY A 38 -3.84 -2.09 -0.38
C GLY A 38 -4.29 -0.67 -0.75
N ILE A 39 -5.27 -0.13 -0.06
CA ILE A 39 -5.76 1.25 -0.27
C ILE A 39 -4.64 2.27 0.05
N CYS A 40 -3.96 2.10 1.18
CA CYS A 40 -2.83 2.95 1.54
C CYS A 40 -1.72 2.90 0.49
N LEU A 41 -1.40 1.72 -0.05
CA LEU A 41 -0.39 1.57 -1.09
C LEU A 41 -0.76 2.35 -2.35
N VAL A 42 -2.01 2.23 -2.82
CA VAL A 42 -2.49 3.00 -3.98
C VAL A 42 -2.39 4.50 -3.72
N MET A 43 -2.78 4.95 -2.53
CA MET A 43 -2.66 6.37 -2.14
C MET A 43 -1.20 6.82 -2.12
N GLN A 44 -0.27 6.02 -1.58
CA GLN A 44 1.16 6.34 -1.57
C GLN A 44 1.74 6.42 -2.99
N ILE A 45 1.38 5.51 -3.88
CA ILE A 45 1.84 5.53 -5.27
C ILE A 45 1.33 6.79 -5.99
N LEU A 46 0.04 7.09 -5.88
CA LEU A 46 -0.56 8.24 -6.54
C LEU A 46 0.01 9.56 -6.02
N THR A 47 0.03 9.75 -4.71
CA THR A 47 0.60 10.98 -4.11
C THR A 47 2.09 11.11 -4.39
N GLY A 48 2.85 10.02 -4.33
CA GLY A 48 4.27 10.00 -4.64
C GLY A 48 4.57 10.34 -6.09
N LEU A 49 3.75 9.87 -7.03
CA LEU A 49 3.89 10.21 -8.45
C LEU A 49 3.76 11.72 -8.68
N PHE A 50 2.73 12.35 -8.10
CA PHE A 50 2.54 13.80 -8.22
C PHE A 50 3.65 14.59 -7.53
N LEU A 51 4.15 14.14 -6.37
CA LEU A 51 5.27 14.78 -5.69
C LEU A 51 6.55 14.67 -6.51
N ALA A 52 6.82 13.53 -7.13
CA ALA A 52 8.00 13.31 -7.97
C ALA A 52 8.03 14.21 -9.22
N MET A 53 6.88 14.67 -9.71
CA MET A 53 6.81 15.60 -10.83
C MET A 53 7.35 17.01 -10.51
N HIS A 54 7.40 17.37 -9.24
CA HIS A 54 7.81 18.69 -8.77
C HIS A 54 9.06 18.69 -7.90
N TYR A 55 9.47 17.52 -7.39
CA TYR A 55 10.64 17.40 -6.53
C TYR A 55 11.94 17.30 -7.34
N THR A 56 12.96 18.02 -6.93
CA THR A 56 14.29 17.96 -7.54
C THR A 56 15.26 17.33 -6.54
N ALA A 57 15.80 16.16 -6.88
CA ALA A 57 16.74 15.40 -6.05
C ALA A 57 18.18 15.94 -6.20
N ASP A 58 18.42 17.15 -5.74
CA ASP A 58 19.73 17.80 -5.77
C ASP A 58 19.99 18.53 -4.44
N THR A 59 21.21 18.46 -3.94
CA THR A 59 21.59 19.01 -2.62
C THR A 59 21.32 20.50 -2.48
N THR A 60 21.35 21.25 -3.57
CA THR A 60 21.14 22.70 -3.58
C THR A 60 19.68 23.10 -3.71
N THR A 61 18.86 22.30 -4.39
CA THR A 61 17.49 22.65 -4.76
C THR A 61 16.41 21.77 -4.11
N ALA A 62 16.78 20.66 -3.45
CA ALA A 62 15.81 19.76 -2.84
C ALA A 62 14.88 20.47 -1.85
N PHE A 63 15.43 21.23 -0.91
CA PHE A 63 14.64 21.97 0.08
C PHE A 63 13.71 23.01 -0.55
N SER A 64 14.22 23.78 -1.52
CA SER A 64 13.42 24.80 -2.22
C SER A 64 12.31 24.18 -3.04
N SER A 65 12.54 23.01 -3.68
CA SER A 65 11.51 22.28 -4.42
C SER A 65 10.37 21.78 -3.52
N VAL A 66 10.69 21.30 -2.32
CA VAL A 66 9.66 20.91 -1.33
C VAL A 66 8.88 22.14 -0.84
N THR A 67 9.54 23.26 -0.64
CA THR A 67 8.88 24.52 -0.27
C THR A 67 7.95 25.00 -1.39
N HIS A 68 8.40 24.92 -2.63
CA HIS A 68 7.59 25.21 -3.82
C HIS A 68 6.34 24.32 -3.90
N ILE A 69 6.48 23.00 -3.70
CA ILE A 69 5.33 22.08 -3.67
C ILE A 69 4.30 22.54 -2.63
N CYS A 70 4.75 22.93 -1.43
CA CYS A 70 3.82 23.28 -0.35
C CYS A 70 3.14 24.64 -0.53
N ARG A 71 3.77 25.60 -1.20
CA ARG A 71 3.32 26.98 -1.29
C ARG A 71 2.69 27.36 -2.62
N ASP A 72 3.28 26.89 -3.72
CA ASP A 72 2.96 27.40 -5.06
C ASP A 72 2.16 26.39 -5.91
N VAL A 73 2.33 25.08 -5.68
CA VAL A 73 1.60 24.05 -6.40
C VAL A 73 0.18 23.91 -5.84
N ASN A 74 -0.81 23.94 -6.71
CA ASN A 74 -2.21 23.76 -6.32
C ASN A 74 -2.41 22.43 -5.58
N TYR A 75 -2.91 22.51 -4.33
CA TYR A 75 -3.06 21.36 -3.43
C TYR A 75 -1.77 20.58 -3.11
N GLY A 76 -0.59 21.12 -3.45
CA GLY A 76 0.69 20.47 -3.21
C GLY A 76 0.95 20.18 -1.73
N TRP A 77 0.59 21.11 -0.84
CA TRP A 77 0.64 20.90 0.60
C TRP A 77 -0.20 19.70 1.05
N LEU A 78 -1.40 19.54 0.49
CA LEU A 78 -2.30 18.43 0.84
C LEU A 78 -1.72 17.09 0.39
N ILE A 79 -1.21 17.01 -0.84
CA ILE A 79 -0.60 15.80 -1.40
C ILE A 79 0.63 15.42 -0.58
N ARG A 80 1.48 16.39 -0.22
CA ARG A 80 2.66 16.14 0.61
C ARG A 80 2.29 15.59 1.98
N TYR A 81 1.33 16.23 2.67
CA TYR A 81 0.93 15.77 4.00
C TYR A 81 0.22 14.42 3.98
N LEU A 82 -0.59 14.14 2.96
CA LEU A 82 -1.16 12.81 2.76
C LEU A 82 -0.08 11.75 2.55
N HIS A 83 0.95 12.05 1.76
CA HIS A 83 2.06 11.14 1.54
C HIS A 83 2.86 10.88 2.82
N ALA A 84 3.23 11.92 3.53
CA ALA A 84 4.03 11.82 4.75
C ALA A 84 3.28 11.08 5.89
N ASN A 85 2.04 11.46 6.16
CA ASN A 85 1.23 10.83 7.20
C ASN A 85 0.74 9.43 6.77
N GLY A 86 0.49 9.25 5.48
CA GLY A 86 0.13 7.97 4.91
C GLY A 86 1.22 6.92 5.04
N ALA A 87 2.50 7.31 4.97
CA ALA A 87 3.62 6.42 5.24
C ALA A 87 3.59 5.90 6.69
N SER A 88 3.35 6.76 7.68
CA SER A 88 3.20 6.35 9.08
C SER A 88 2.00 5.42 9.29
N MET A 89 0.87 5.76 8.69
CA MET A 89 -0.34 4.92 8.74
C MET A 89 -0.08 3.55 8.10
N PHE A 90 0.64 3.49 7.00
CA PHE A 90 1.00 2.23 6.32
C PHE A 90 1.78 1.29 7.26
N PHE A 91 2.78 1.79 7.98
CA PHE A 91 3.53 0.99 8.95
C PHE A 91 2.67 0.54 10.15
N ILE A 92 1.80 1.40 10.67
CA ILE A 92 0.86 1.00 11.73
C ILE A 92 -0.02 -0.16 11.26
N LEU A 93 -0.58 -0.06 10.05
CA LEU A 93 -1.40 -1.12 9.48
C LEU A 93 -0.62 -2.42 9.23
N ILE A 94 0.65 -2.33 8.81
CA ILE A 94 1.53 -3.50 8.66
C ILE A 94 1.73 -4.20 10.01
N TYR A 95 2.04 -3.47 11.08
CA TYR A 95 2.23 -4.08 12.40
C TYR A 95 0.96 -4.77 12.91
N LEU A 96 -0.20 -4.16 12.71
CA LEU A 96 -1.48 -4.77 13.06
C LEU A 96 -1.77 -6.01 12.20
N HIS A 97 -1.43 -5.96 10.92
CA HIS A 97 -1.58 -7.08 9.98
C HIS A 97 -0.67 -8.26 10.36
N ILE A 98 0.59 -8.01 10.71
CA ILE A 98 1.54 -9.03 11.20
C ILE A 98 1.09 -9.57 12.55
N GLY A 99 0.69 -8.70 13.47
CA GLY A 99 0.19 -9.09 14.80
C GLY A 99 -1.01 -10.04 14.71
N ARG A 100 -1.95 -9.78 13.79
CA ARG A 100 -3.05 -10.69 13.46
C ARG A 100 -2.52 -12.04 12.97
N GLY A 101 -1.51 -12.03 12.08
CA GLY A 101 -0.90 -13.26 11.55
C GLY A 101 -0.25 -14.13 12.63
N ILE A 102 0.39 -13.51 13.61
CA ILE A 102 0.99 -14.21 14.77
C ILE A 102 -0.10 -14.74 15.70
N TYR A 103 -1.07 -13.89 16.05
CA TYR A 103 -2.13 -14.25 17.01
C TYR A 103 -2.99 -15.43 16.52
N TYR A 104 -3.38 -15.42 15.25
CA TYR A 104 -4.24 -16.45 14.67
C TYR A 104 -3.50 -17.62 14.00
N GLY A 105 -2.17 -17.65 14.09
CA GLY A 105 -1.35 -18.74 13.54
C GLY A 105 -1.23 -18.73 12.01
N SER A 106 -1.51 -17.61 11.34
CA SER A 106 -1.41 -17.49 9.87
C SER A 106 0.02 -17.69 9.35
N TYR A 107 1.04 -17.57 10.19
CA TYR A 107 2.44 -17.84 9.86
C TYR A 107 2.72 -19.29 9.49
N THR A 108 1.82 -20.22 9.81
CA THR A 108 1.93 -21.63 9.40
C THR A 108 1.80 -21.82 7.88
N PHE A 109 1.16 -20.87 7.20
CA PHE A 109 1.13 -20.79 5.73
C PHE A 109 2.44 -20.18 5.23
N SER A 110 3.50 -20.98 5.19
CA SER A 110 4.89 -20.54 4.99
C SER A 110 5.08 -19.73 3.71
N GLU A 111 4.45 -20.08 2.60
CA GLU A 111 4.58 -19.36 1.33
C GLU A 111 4.07 -17.92 1.44
N THR A 112 2.85 -17.74 1.95
CA THR A 112 2.24 -16.43 2.16
C THR A 112 3.02 -15.59 3.17
N TRP A 113 3.48 -16.23 4.25
CA TRP A 113 4.26 -15.57 5.29
C TRP A 113 5.61 -15.06 4.76
N ASN A 114 6.33 -15.88 4.01
CA ASN A 114 7.62 -15.51 3.43
C ASN A 114 7.49 -14.36 2.42
N ILE A 115 6.46 -14.36 1.59
CA ILE A 115 6.17 -13.25 0.68
C ILE A 115 5.90 -11.97 1.49
N GLY A 116 5.13 -12.06 2.58
CA GLY A 116 4.88 -10.94 3.48
C GLY A 116 6.15 -10.35 4.08
N ILE A 117 7.11 -11.19 4.50
CA ILE A 117 8.41 -10.74 5.00
C ILE A 117 9.20 -10.00 3.92
N LEU A 118 9.25 -10.54 2.70
CA LEU A 118 9.92 -9.87 1.58
C LEU A 118 9.29 -8.52 1.25
N LEU A 119 7.97 -8.43 1.28
CA LEU A 119 7.25 -7.17 1.07
C LEU A 119 7.54 -6.16 2.19
N LEU A 120 7.62 -6.61 3.45
CA LEU A 120 8.00 -5.74 4.57
C LEU A 120 9.40 -5.15 4.35
N LEU A 121 10.38 -5.97 3.98
CA LEU A 121 11.74 -5.50 3.69
C LEU A 121 11.76 -4.51 2.52
N ALA A 122 11.00 -4.79 1.47
CA ALA A 122 10.89 -3.88 0.33
C ALA A 122 10.27 -2.53 0.72
N VAL A 123 9.21 -2.53 1.54
CA VAL A 123 8.58 -1.30 2.04
C VAL A 123 9.51 -0.52 2.95
N MET A 124 10.26 -1.19 3.82
CA MET A 124 11.27 -0.53 4.67
C MET A 124 12.35 0.15 3.82
N ALA A 125 12.86 -0.53 2.80
CA ALA A 125 13.84 0.05 1.87
C ALA A 125 13.27 1.25 1.11
N THR A 126 12.02 1.15 0.63
CA THR A 126 11.32 2.23 -0.07
C THR A 126 11.11 3.45 0.83
N ALA A 127 10.68 3.21 2.07
CA ALA A 127 10.46 4.28 3.05
C ALA A 127 11.77 4.98 3.42
N PHE A 128 12.85 4.23 3.57
CA PHE A 128 14.17 4.78 3.82
C PHE A 128 14.64 5.69 2.68
N MET A 129 14.55 5.21 1.43
CA MET A 129 14.91 6.01 0.25
C MET A 129 14.02 7.24 0.08
N GLY A 130 12.74 7.14 0.42
CA GLY A 130 11.81 8.26 0.33
C GLY A 130 12.03 9.33 1.42
N TYR A 131 12.57 8.93 2.57
CA TYR A 131 12.86 9.86 3.66
C TYR A 131 14.20 10.62 3.46
N VAL A 132 15.22 9.94 2.98
CA VAL A 132 16.57 10.50 2.72
C VAL A 132 16.59 11.38 1.48
#